data_717c7f9deea9f07685869101ff694cee
#
_entry.id   717c7f9deea9f07685869101ff694cee
#
_cell.length_a   1.000
_cell.length_b   1.000
_cell.length_c   1.000
_cell.angle_alpha   90.00
_cell.angle_beta   90.00
_cell.angle_gamma   90.00
#
_symmetry.space_group_name_H-M   'P 1'
#
loop_
_entity.id
_entity.type
_entity.pdbx_description
1 polymer ?
#
loop_
_entity_poly.entity_id
_entity_poly.type
_entity_poly.pdbx_seq_one_letter_code
_entity_poly.pdbx_strand_id
1 'polypeptide(L)'
;MLRMEIALFVVLAFVANTYYSAEKKFTQLHRTFSMLLTVVLLHLVFDGITVYTVNHLDTVPVFLNNAFHRLFIGTMILIFFLFYQYIAILVEEETGKPRRLDLSAGVYLVIAELGNMLLPIHYAVTPQGNYSDGIHVVFCYISVAFYFLLGTGLLLFNWRSIRKKEKMAILFACAVELIVTILQGINHTWLISGLGITLITLAFYLILENPDILRAELTEQKMSMLYLKSQVNPHFLYNTLDTIRIQAQLNGDKQVAELLMHLVDFFRLSVKVDRPMVTLDDEMELLEAYMELMCYRYPELKCAYDIDPELGGMQVPNFIMQPIVENSLIHGLKNKGYRGKVEISARRTGENQMEITVRDTGSGFEPGKKEAVDKMLRFYARQPAKLTGNSIGILNVQKRIKLLCGREYGLWYTENDTGGVTAHMLLPLMEDGT
;
A
#
# COMPACT_ATOMS: atom_id res chain seq x y z
N MET A 1 -23.10 -32.09 17.58
CA MET A 1 -22.82 -30.66 17.47
C MET A 1 -21.48 -30.29 18.13
N LEU A 2 -21.22 -30.55 19.40
CA LEU A 2 -19.96 -30.19 20.08
C LEU A 2 -18.68 -30.67 19.35
N ARG A 3 -18.72 -31.83 18.67
CA ARG A 3 -17.59 -32.34 17.88
C ARG A 3 -17.25 -31.45 16.65
N MET A 4 -18.25 -30.81 16.06
CA MET A 4 -18.06 -29.90 14.92
C MET A 4 -17.36 -28.62 15.39
N GLU A 5 -17.83 -28.01 16.49
CA GLU A 5 -17.25 -26.78 17.04
C GLU A 5 -15.77 -26.97 17.43
N ILE A 6 -15.43 -28.12 18.03
CA ILE A 6 -14.05 -28.48 18.37
C ILE A 6 -13.20 -28.59 17.07
N ALA A 7 -13.72 -29.26 16.04
CA ALA A 7 -12.98 -29.38 14.77
C ALA A 7 -12.74 -28.03 14.10
N LEU A 8 -13.77 -27.17 14.07
CA LEU A 8 -13.65 -25.80 13.50
C LEU A 8 -12.64 -24.96 14.29
N PHE A 9 -12.68 -25.04 15.63
CA PHE A 9 -11.72 -24.37 16.49
C PHE A 9 -10.27 -24.81 16.20
N VAL A 10 -10.03 -26.13 16.09
CA VAL A 10 -8.68 -26.66 15.79
C VAL A 10 -8.18 -26.15 14.43
N VAL A 11 -9.02 -26.14 13.40
CA VAL A 11 -8.66 -25.62 12.07
C VAL A 11 -8.29 -24.14 12.15
N LEU A 12 -9.11 -23.32 12.81
CA LEU A 12 -8.81 -21.89 12.92
C LEU A 12 -7.64 -21.59 13.85
N ALA A 13 -7.43 -22.37 14.90
CA ALA A 13 -6.26 -22.25 15.76
C ALA A 13 -4.96 -22.55 14.99
N PHE A 14 -4.97 -23.53 14.08
CA PHE A 14 -3.85 -23.78 13.18
C PHE A 14 -3.61 -22.59 12.22
N VAL A 15 -4.68 -22.06 11.62
CA VAL A 15 -4.61 -20.84 10.78
C VAL A 15 -4.06 -19.65 11.57
N ALA A 16 -4.53 -19.44 12.79
CA ALA A 16 -4.06 -18.38 13.66
C ALA A 16 -2.56 -18.52 13.99
N ASN A 17 -2.12 -19.75 14.33
CA ASN A 17 -0.70 -20.01 14.58
C ASN A 17 0.15 -19.67 13.34
N THR A 18 -0.26 -20.11 12.15
CA THR A 18 0.44 -19.81 10.89
C THR A 18 0.40 -18.30 10.61
N TYR A 19 -0.76 -17.67 10.81
CA TYR A 19 -0.93 -16.23 10.60
C TYR A 19 -0.04 -15.41 11.55
N TYR A 20 0.05 -15.71 12.84
CA TYR A 20 0.84 -14.95 13.81
C TYR A 20 2.35 -15.25 13.75
N SER A 21 2.76 -16.41 13.24
CA SER A 21 4.17 -16.76 13.06
C SER A 21 4.83 -16.10 11.84
N ALA A 22 4.05 -15.52 10.91
CA ALA A 22 4.59 -14.86 9.73
C ALA A 22 5.03 -13.43 10.03
N GLU A 23 6.23 -13.02 9.53
CA GLU A 23 6.66 -11.63 9.57
C GLU A 23 5.73 -10.75 8.74
N LYS A 24 5.17 -9.70 9.35
CA LYS A 24 4.18 -8.82 8.72
C LYS A 24 4.50 -7.36 8.84
N LYS A 25 4.14 -6.59 7.80
CA LYS A 25 4.01 -5.14 7.90
C LYS A 25 2.71 -4.82 8.64
N PHE A 26 2.77 -4.03 9.71
CA PHE A 26 1.60 -3.59 10.49
C PHE A 26 0.76 -2.59 9.68
N THR A 27 -0.12 -3.09 8.81
CA THR A 27 -1.15 -2.28 8.15
C THR A 27 -2.44 -2.30 8.96
N GLN A 28 -3.34 -1.33 8.71
CA GLN A 28 -4.67 -1.32 9.34
C GLN A 28 -5.47 -2.57 8.98
N LEU A 29 -5.33 -3.06 7.74
CA LEU A 29 -6.00 -4.26 7.25
C LEU A 29 -5.56 -5.50 8.05
N HIS A 30 -4.26 -5.72 8.22
CA HIS A 30 -3.72 -6.83 9.01
C HIS A 30 -4.16 -6.77 10.48
N ARG A 31 -4.19 -5.56 11.07
CA ARG A 31 -4.68 -5.39 12.45
C ARG A 31 -6.15 -5.77 12.58
N THR A 32 -6.99 -5.36 11.64
CA THR A 32 -8.42 -5.70 11.64
C THR A 32 -8.63 -7.19 11.44
N PHE A 33 -7.88 -7.83 10.54
CA PHE A 33 -7.96 -9.29 10.36
C PHE A 33 -7.47 -10.06 11.59
N SER A 34 -6.42 -9.60 12.25
CA SER A 34 -5.95 -10.17 13.52
C SER A 34 -7.02 -10.12 14.61
N MET A 35 -7.71 -8.97 14.74
CA MET A 35 -8.84 -8.84 15.68
C MET A 35 -9.99 -9.79 15.29
N LEU A 36 -10.34 -9.85 14.00
CA LEU A 36 -11.37 -10.73 13.49
C LEU A 36 -11.06 -12.20 13.83
N LEU A 37 -9.85 -12.67 13.54
CA LEU A 37 -9.43 -14.05 13.80
C LEU A 37 -9.49 -14.38 15.29
N THR A 38 -9.06 -13.45 16.16
CA THR A 38 -9.14 -13.62 17.62
C THR A 38 -10.59 -13.72 18.09
N VAL A 39 -11.47 -12.84 17.60
CA VAL A 39 -12.89 -12.83 18.00
C VAL A 39 -13.62 -14.07 17.49
N VAL A 40 -13.29 -14.57 16.28
CA VAL A 40 -13.86 -15.81 15.73
C VAL A 40 -13.45 -17.03 16.58
N LEU A 41 -12.19 -17.10 17.03
CA LEU A 41 -11.77 -18.18 17.95
C LEU A 41 -12.54 -18.14 19.28
N LEU A 42 -12.72 -16.95 19.86
CA LEU A 42 -13.53 -16.78 21.07
C LEU A 42 -14.99 -17.13 20.82
N HIS A 43 -15.55 -16.75 19.67
CA HIS A 43 -16.91 -17.09 19.28
C HIS A 43 -17.15 -18.58 19.22
N LEU A 44 -16.24 -19.35 18.61
CA LEU A 44 -16.37 -20.82 18.56
C LEU A 44 -16.34 -21.46 19.95
N VAL A 45 -15.59 -20.90 20.90
CA VAL A 45 -15.62 -21.36 22.31
C VAL A 45 -16.99 -21.09 22.93
N PHE A 46 -17.52 -19.87 22.77
CA PHE A 46 -18.84 -19.51 23.31
C PHE A 46 -19.97 -20.24 22.60
N ASP A 47 -19.86 -20.52 21.31
CA ASP A 47 -20.81 -21.33 20.54
C ASP A 47 -20.86 -22.76 21.12
N GLY A 48 -19.71 -23.42 21.27
CA GLY A 48 -19.63 -24.76 21.89
C GLY A 48 -20.21 -24.83 23.33
N ILE A 49 -19.91 -23.81 24.15
CA ILE A 49 -20.46 -23.73 25.51
C ILE A 49 -21.98 -23.52 25.46
N THR A 50 -22.47 -22.64 24.56
CA THR A 50 -23.89 -22.34 24.41
C THR A 50 -24.66 -23.58 23.94
N VAL A 51 -24.13 -24.28 22.92
CA VAL A 51 -24.70 -25.58 22.48
C VAL A 51 -24.84 -26.57 23.62
N TYR A 52 -23.82 -26.67 24.49
CA TYR A 52 -23.89 -27.54 25.65
C TYR A 52 -24.94 -27.06 26.66
N THR A 53 -24.90 -25.79 27.07
CA THR A 53 -25.75 -25.25 28.15
C THR A 53 -27.23 -25.21 27.77
N VAL A 54 -27.55 -24.88 26.49
CA VAL A 54 -28.93 -24.86 25.98
C VAL A 54 -29.54 -26.28 25.97
N ASN A 55 -28.73 -27.31 25.72
CA ASN A 55 -29.23 -28.69 25.76
C ASN A 55 -29.26 -29.32 27.17
N HIS A 56 -28.80 -28.58 28.21
CA HIS A 56 -28.79 -29.02 29.60
C HIS A 56 -29.48 -28.00 30.52
N LEU A 57 -30.64 -27.48 30.10
CA LEU A 57 -31.40 -26.44 30.80
C LEU A 57 -31.88 -26.89 32.21
N ASP A 58 -31.96 -28.19 32.46
CA ASP A 58 -32.32 -28.83 33.72
C ASP A 58 -31.17 -28.81 34.74
N THR A 59 -29.94 -28.80 34.31
CA THR A 59 -28.74 -28.91 35.16
C THR A 59 -27.92 -27.62 35.23
N VAL A 60 -27.97 -26.78 34.19
CA VAL A 60 -27.23 -25.54 34.14
C VAL A 60 -28.06 -24.35 34.67
N PRO A 61 -27.55 -23.56 35.63
CA PRO A 61 -28.26 -22.38 36.12
C PRO A 61 -28.61 -21.40 35.00
N VAL A 62 -29.84 -20.88 34.99
CA VAL A 62 -30.38 -20.00 33.96
C VAL A 62 -29.48 -18.76 33.72
N PHE A 63 -28.92 -18.20 34.81
CA PHE A 63 -28.06 -17.02 34.68
C PHE A 63 -26.77 -17.33 33.90
N LEU A 64 -26.17 -18.51 34.08
CA LEU A 64 -24.98 -18.94 33.34
C LEU A 64 -25.31 -19.18 31.86
N ASN A 65 -26.42 -19.87 31.61
CA ASN A 65 -26.88 -20.10 30.26
C ASN A 65 -27.12 -18.76 29.51
N ASN A 66 -27.84 -17.82 30.14
CA ASN A 66 -28.04 -16.51 29.58
C ASN A 66 -26.71 -15.71 29.35
N ALA A 67 -25.76 -15.82 30.29
CA ALA A 67 -24.47 -15.14 30.16
C ALA A 67 -23.67 -15.65 28.94
N PHE A 68 -23.52 -16.97 28.80
CA PHE A 68 -22.81 -17.55 27.66
C PHE A 68 -23.54 -17.31 26.35
N HIS A 69 -24.85 -17.35 26.34
CA HIS A 69 -25.64 -17.04 25.14
C HIS A 69 -25.46 -15.57 24.69
N ARG A 70 -25.41 -14.61 25.63
CA ARG A 70 -25.12 -13.21 25.31
C ARG A 70 -23.71 -13.02 24.79
N LEU A 71 -22.70 -13.72 25.33
CA LEU A 71 -21.34 -13.70 24.83
C LEU A 71 -21.25 -14.28 23.40
N PHE A 72 -21.97 -15.38 23.13
CA PHE A 72 -22.08 -15.96 21.80
C PHE A 72 -22.70 -14.97 20.80
N ILE A 73 -23.83 -14.35 21.10
CA ILE A 73 -24.49 -13.36 20.23
C ILE A 73 -23.64 -12.11 20.08
N GLY A 74 -23.06 -11.56 21.16
CA GLY A 74 -22.21 -10.37 21.11
C GLY A 74 -20.96 -10.59 20.24
N THR A 75 -20.30 -11.74 20.38
CA THR A 75 -19.17 -12.05 19.51
C THR A 75 -19.59 -12.21 18.04
N MET A 76 -20.78 -12.74 17.75
CA MET A 76 -21.32 -12.82 16.40
C MET A 76 -21.53 -11.41 15.79
N ILE A 77 -22.17 -10.51 16.50
CA ILE A 77 -22.38 -9.12 16.06
C ILE A 77 -21.03 -8.43 15.80
N LEU A 78 -20.07 -8.60 16.73
CA LEU A 78 -18.73 -8.02 16.61
C LEU A 78 -17.97 -8.58 15.39
N ILE A 79 -18.10 -9.86 15.06
CA ILE A 79 -17.49 -10.47 13.87
C ILE A 79 -17.97 -9.78 12.60
N PHE A 80 -19.29 -9.60 12.43
CA PHE A 80 -19.84 -8.96 11.24
C PHE A 80 -19.49 -7.47 11.16
N PHE A 81 -19.39 -6.77 12.29
CA PHE A 81 -18.82 -5.43 12.33
C PHE A 81 -17.37 -5.41 11.87
N LEU A 82 -16.51 -6.35 12.31
CA LEU A 82 -15.12 -6.45 11.89
C LEU A 82 -14.98 -6.84 10.42
N PHE A 83 -15.85 -7.69 9.88
CA PHE A 83 -15.92 -7.93 8.43
C PHE A 83 -16.26 -6.66 7.65
N TYR A 84 -17.25 -5.89 8.10
CA TYR A 84 -17.55 -4.59 7.52
C TYR A 84 -16.33 -3.67 7.57
N GLN A 85 -15.67 -3.55 8.73
CA GLN A 85 -14.47 -2.72 8.90
C GLN A 85 -13.34 -3.14 7.95
N TYR A 86 -13.13 -4.45 7.78
CA TYR A 86 -12.14 -4.98 6.84
C TYR A 86 -12.45 -4.54 5.40
N ILE A 87 -13.70 -4.68 4.96
CA ILE A 87 -14.15 -4.24 3.63
C ILE A 87 -14.01 -2.72 3.47
N ALA A 88 -14.34 -1.94 4.50
CA ALA A 88 -14.25 -0.49 4.48
C ALA A 88 -12.80 0.01 4.34
N ILE A 89 -11.85 -0.61 5.06
CA ILE A 89 -10.42 -0.32 4.95
C ILE A 89 -9.91 -0.69 3.55
N LEU A 90 -10.28 -1.86 3.06
CA LEU A 90 -9.91 -2.35 1.72
C LEU A 90 -10.40 -1.39 0.61
N VAL A 91 -11.64 -0.91 0.70
CA VAL A 91 -12.20 0.08 -0.23
C VAL A 91 -11.47 1.43 -0.11
N GLU A 92 -11.11 1.87 1.10
CA GLU A 92 -10.33 3.09 1.30
C GLU A 92 -8.93 2.98 0.65
N GLU A 93 -8.24 1.86 0.86
CA GLU A 93 -6.91 1.62 0.27
C GLU A 93 -6.95 1.61 -1.25
N GLU A 94 -7.98 1.00 -1.88
CA GLU A 94 -8.10 0.91 -3.33
C GLU A 94 -8.66 2.19 -3.99
N THR A 95 -9.49 2.97 -3.30
CA THR A 95 -10.16 4.15 -3.89
C THR A 95 -9.63 5.49 -3.41
N GLY A 96 -8.89 5.52 -2.30
CA GLY A 96 -8.46 6.75 -1.61
C GLY A 96 -9.62 7.56 -0.99
N LYS A 97 -10.84 7.03 -0.94
CA LYS A 97 -12.00 7.71 -0.38
C LYS A 97 -12.11 7.47 1.13
N PRO A 98 -12.38 8.52 1.95
CA PRO A 98 -12.48 8.36 3.40
C PRO A 98 -13.71 7.50 3.78
N ARG A 99 -13.60 6.78 4.90
CA ARG A 99 -14.63 5.92 5.49
C ARG A 99 -15.72 6.76 6.18
N ARG A 100 -16.67 7.26 5.41
CA ARG A 100 -17.73 8.14 5.93
C ARG A 100 -18.74 7.46 6.85
N LEU A 101 -18.91 6.14 6.72
CA LEU A 101 -19.90 5.35 7.48
C LEU A 101 -19.36 4.71 8.76
N ASP A 102 -18.06 4.84 9.06
CA ASP A 102 -17.46 4.18 10.22
C ASP A 102 -18.05 4.65 11.56
N LEU A 103 -18.32 5.95 11.69
CA LEU A 103 -18.93 6.48 12.91
C LEU A 103 -20.34 5.89 13.13
N SER A 104 -21.17 5.86 12.09
CA SER A 104 -22.52 5.32 12.19
C SER A 104 -22.54 3.81 12.42
N ALA A 105 -21.62 3.08 11.81
CA ALA A 105 -21.44 1.65 12.05
C ALA A 105 -20.99 1.37 13.49
N GLY A 106 -20.07 2.18 14.04
CA GLY A 106 -19.63 2.08 15.42
C GLY A 106 -20.73 2.43 16.45
N VAL A 107 -21.52 3.45 16.18
CA VAL A 107 -22.70 3.80 17.01
C VAL A 107 -23.72 2.67 17.00
N TYR A 108 -23.97 2.06 15.82
CA TYR A 108 -24.88 0.94 15.74
C TYR A 108 -24.37 -0.29 16.48
N LEU A 109 -23.04 -0.53 16.52
CA LEU A 109 -22.45 -1.61 17.34
C LEU A 109 -22.82 -1.46 18.81
N VAL A 110 -22.69 -0.25 19.36
CA VAL A 110 -23.06 0.02 20.76
C VAL A 110 -24.56 -0.25 20.99
N ILE A 111 -25.42 0.17 20.06
CA ILE A 111 -26.87 -0.09 20.15
C ILE A 111 -27.16 -1.59 20.08
N ALA A 112 -26.49 -2.30 19.18
CA ALA A 112 -26.67 -3.74 19.01
C ALA A 112 -26.22 -4.52 20.25
N GLU A 113 -25.09 -4.17 20.86
CA GLU A 113 -24.62 -4.80 22.09
C GLU A 113 -25.52 -4.46 23.31
N LEU A 114 -26.02 -3.23 23.40
CA LEU A 114 -27.00 -2.87 24.44
C LEU A 114 -28.30 -3.65 24.24
N GLY A 115 -28.79 -3.80 23.00
CA GLY A 115 -29.95 -4.65 22.71
C GLY A 115 -29.71 -6.11 23.09
N ASN A 116 -28.54 -6.65 22.76
CA ASN A 116 -28.12 -7.98 23.18
C ASN A 116 -28.13 -8.17 24.72
N MET A 117 -27.76 -7.13 25.48
CA MET A 117 -27.73 -7.16 26.95
C MET A 117 -29.14 -7.06 27.56
N LEU A 118 -30.04 -6.29 26.97
CA LEU A 118 -31.33 -5.92 27.57
C LEU A 118 -32.50 -6.83 27.15
N LEU A 119 -32.48 -7.36 25.92
CA LEU A 119 -33.58 -8.17 25.42
C LEU A 119 -33.68 -9.53 26.14
N PRO A 120 -34.91 -10.04 26.42
CA PRO A 120 -35.09 -11.34 27.05
C PRO A 120 -34.72 -12.46 26.08
N ILE A 121 -34.08 -13.52 26.64
CA ILE A 121 -33.76 -14.75 25.92
C ILE A 121 -34.83 -15.79 26.25
N HIS A 122 -35.39 -16.38 25.21
CA HIS A 122 -36.33 -17.51 25.32
C HIS A 122 -35.69 -18.76 24.71
N TYR A 123 -35.95 -19.89 25.31
CA TYR A 123 -35.46 -21.21 24.86
C TYR A 123 -36.63 -22.08 24.46
N ALA A 124 -36.66 -22.58 23.25
CA ALA A 124 -37.59 -23.59 22.77
C ALA A 124 -37.01 -24.96 23.01
N VAL A 125 -37.79 -25.82 23.65
CA VAL A 125 -37.42 -27.22 23.97
C VAL A 125 -38.12 -28.12 22.97
N THR A 126 -37.37 -28.88 22.20
CA THR A 126 -37.92 -29.78 21.18
C THR A 126 -37.27 -31.16 21.26
N PRO A 127 -37.94 -32.24 20.77
CA PRO A 127 -37.35 -33.57 20.74
C PRO A 127 -36.06 -33.69 19.90
N GLN A 128 -35.85 -32.74 19.00
CA GLN A 128 -34.71 -32.71 18.08
C GLN A 128 -33.53 -31.90 18.62
N GLY A 129 -33.71 -31.17 19.73
CA GLY A 129 -32.73 -30.30 20.37
C GLY A 129 -33.34 -29.00 20.85
N ASN A 130 -32.69 -28.34 21.78
CA ASN A 130 -33.12 -27.06 22.29
C ASN A 130 -32.42 -25.93 21.51
N TYR A 131 -33.11 -24.82 21.32
CA TYR A 131 -32.56 -23.63 20.64
C TYR A 131 -33.14 -22.35 21.25
N SER A 132 -32.46 -21.22 21.03
CA SER A 132 -32.98 -19.91 21.41
C SER A 132 -33.98 -19.38 20.37
N ASP A 133 -35.01 -18.71 20.85
CA ASP A 133 -36.09 -18.15 20.05
C ASP A 133 -36.52 -16.78 20.58
N GLY A 134 -37.34 -16.07 19.81
CA GLY A 134 -37.95 -14.81 20.20
C GLY A 134 -37.18 -13.56 19.76
N ILE A 135 -37.55 -12.44 20.38
CA ILE A 135 -37.10 -11.10 19.95
C ILE A 135 -35.58 -10.90 19.98
N HIS A 136 -34.89 -11.56 20.91
CA HIS A 136 -33.45 -11.49 21.05
C HIS A 136 -32.73 -12.06 19.80
N VAL A 137 -33.20 -13.21 19.31
CA VAL A 137 -32.67 -13.88 18.12
C VAL A 137 -32.96 -13.06 16.86
N VAL A 138 -34.19 -12.56 16.71
CA VAL A 138 -34.57 -11.69 15.58
C VAL A 138 -33.70 -10.43 15.57
N PHE A 139 -33.46 -9.82 16.72
CA PHE A 139 -32.59 -8.65 16.83
C PHE A 139 -31.14 -8.96 16.43
N CYS A 140 -30.61 -10.14 16.78
CA CYS A 140 -29.31 -10.59 16.32
C CYS A 140 -29.25 -10.69 14.80
N TYR A 141 -30.21 -11.36 14.16
CA TYR A 141 -30.27 -11.45 12.69
C TYR A 141 -30.37 -10.09 11.99
N ILE A 142 -31.15 -9.16 12.55
CA ILE A 142 -31.22 -7.80 12.03
C ILE A 142 -29.85 -7.12 12.11
N SER A 143 -29.13 -7.27 13.21
CA SER A 143 -27.80 -6.67 13.43
C SER A 143 -26.74 -7.26 12.49
N VAL A 144 -26.74 -8.57 12.29
CA VAL A 144 -25.88 -9.26 11.32
C VAL A 144 -26.19 -8.80 9.90
N ALA A 145 -27.49 -8.80 9.52
CA ALA A 145 -27.93 -8.36 8.20
C ALA A 145 -27.56 -6.90 7.92
N PHE A 146 -27.61 -6.02 8.92
CA PHE A 146 -27.22 -4.62 8.78
C PHE A 146 -25.75 -4.49 8.33
N TYR A 147 -24.81 -5.12 9.03
CA TYR A 147 -23.38 -5.04 8.65
C TYR A 147 -23.09 -5.74 7.35
N PHE A 148 -23.76 -6.87 7.10
CA PHE A 148 -23.63 -7.60 5.85
C PHE A 148 -24.07 -6.76 4.64
N LEU A 149 -25.24 -6.12 4.72
CA LEU A 149 -25.74 -5.23 3.68
C LEU A 149 -24.88 -3.97 3.52
N LEU A 150 -24.38 -3.43 4.62
CA LEU A 150 -23.51 -2.26 4.61
C LEU A 150 -22.19 -2.57 3.89
N GLY A 151 -21.55 -3.70 4.21
CA GLY A 151 -20.30 -4.16 3.58
C GLY A 151 -20.49 -4.50 2.10
N THR A 152 -21.56 -5.25 1.77
CA THR A 152 -21.90 -5.60 0.39
C THR A 152 -22.26 -4.38 -0.45
N GLY A 153 -23.01 -3.44 0.12
CA GLY A 153 -23.37 -2.18 -0.52
C GLY A 153 -22.14 -1.33 -0.84
N LEU A 154 -21.19 -1.25 0.11
CA LEU A 154 -19.93 -0.54 -0.06
C LEU A 154 -19.09 -1.16 -1.20
N LEU A 155 -19.03 -2.49 -1.29
CA LEU A 155 -18.37 -3.22 -2.38
C LEU A 155 -19.04 -2.92 -3.73
N LEU A 156 -20.36 -3.03 -3.82
CA LEU A 156 -21.11 -2.82 -5.07
C LEU A 156 -20.96 -1.38 -5.57
N PHE A 157 -21.01 -0.40 -4.68
CA PHE A 157 -20.81 1.01 -5.03
C PHE A 157 -19.43 1.31 -5.58
N ASN A 158 -18.39 0.60 -5.12
CA ASN A 158 -17.00 0.77 -5.56
C ASN A 158 -16.51 -0.39 -6.46
N TRP A 159 -17.43 -1.17 -7.04
CA TRP A 159 -17.13 -2.40 -7.79
C TRP A 159 -16.02 -2.28 -8.82
N ARG A 160 -15.97 -1.17 -9.57
CA ARG A 160 -14.96 -0.97 -10.63
C ARG A 160 -13.53 -0.78 -10.13
N SER A 161 -13.39 -0.31 -8.89
CA SER A 161 -12.08 0.04 -8.30
C SER A 161 -11.44 -1.10 -7.54
N ILE A 162 -12.18 -2.16 -7.19
CA ILE A 162 -11.71 -3.27 -6.36
C ILE A 162 -11.13 -4.38 -7.23
N ARG A 163 -10.04 -4.99 -6.79
CA ARG A 163 -9.35 -6.08 -7.52
C ARG A 163 -10.19 -7.34 -7.58
N LYS A 164 -9.96 -8.17 -8.62
CA LYS A 164 -10.74 -9.39 -8.87
C LYS A 164 -10.70 -10.38 -7.69
N LYS A 165 -9.52 -10.57 -7.05
CA LYS A 165 -9.36 -11.49 -5.92
C LYS A 165 -10.20 -11.07 -4.69
N GLU A 166 -10.25 -9.79 -4.40
CA GLU A 166 -11.02 -9.24 -3.28
C GLU A 166 -12.53 -9.38 -3.52
N LYS A 167 -12.99 -9.10 -4.74
CA LYS A 167 -14.37 -9.38 -5.14
C LYS A 167 -14.75 -10.83 -4.94
N MET A 168 -13.88 -11.76 -5.34
CA MET A 168 -14.13 -13.20 -5.19
C MET A 168 -14.24 -13.61 -3.72
N ALA A 169 -13.36 -13.11 -2.84
CA ALA A 169 -13.41 -13.41 -1.41
C ALA A 169 -14.72 -12.91 -0.78
N ILE A 170 -15.13 -11.67 -1.08
CA ILE A 170 -16.34 -11.08 -0.53
C ILE A 170 -17.60 -11.74 -1.11
N LEU A 171 -17.64 -12.03 -2.42
CA LEU A 171 -18.77 -12.76 -3.03
C LEU A 171 -18.90 -14.18 -2.47
N PHE A 172 -17.79 -14.86 -2.21
CA PHE A 172 -17.79 -16.16 -1.55
C PHE A 172 -18.36 -16.05 -0.14
N ALA A 173 -17.93 -15.04 0.64
CA ALA A 173 -18.47 -14.77 1.97
C ALA A 173 -19.99 -14.53 1.92
N CYS A 174 -20.45 -13.73 0.95
CA CYS A 174 -21.88 -13.47 0.73
C CYS A 174 -22.66 -14.75 0.41
N ALA A 175 -22.12 -15.61 -0.44
CA ALA A 175 -22.77 -16.86 -0.82
C ALA A 175 -22.85 -17.84 0.37
N VAL A 176 -21.76 -17.97 1.15
CA VAL A 176 -21.73 -18.82 2.35
C VAL A 176 -22.75 -18.34 3.39
N GLU A 177 -22.77 -17.04 3.69
CA GLU A 177 -23.69 -16.46 4.66
C GLU A 177 -25.16 -16.65 4.24
N LEU A 178 -25.47 -16.44 2.97
CA LEU A 178 -26.81 -16.67 2.42
C LEU A 178 -27.24 -18.13 2.57
N ILE A 179 -26.35 -19.07 2.22
CA ILE A 179 -26.62 -20.51 2.34
C ILE A 179 -26.85 -20.89 3.80
N VAL A 180 -25.98 -20.45 4.72
CA VAL A 180 -26.09 -20.73 6.16
C VAL A 180 -27.40 -20.17 6.71
N THR A 181 -27.75 -18.93 6.37
CA THR A 181 -29.00 -18.28 6.82
C THR A 181 -30.23 -19.03 6.32
N ILE A 182 -30.24 -19.47 5.05
CA ILE A 182 -31.37 -20.25 4.49
C ILE A 182 -31.49 -21.62 5.19
N LEU A 183 -30.38 -22.34 5.34
CA LEU A 183 -30.39 -23.67 5.97
C LEU A 183 -30.83 -23.60 7.45
N GLN A 184 -30.37 -22.59 8.18
CA GLN A 184 -30.74 -22.36 9.57
C GLN A 184 -32.19 -21.88 9.71
N GLY A 185 -32.70 -21.12 8.73
CA GLY A 185 -34.11 -20.75 8.66
C GLY A 185 -35.07 -21.93 8.37
N ILE A 186 -34.62 -22.93 7.59
CA ILE A 186 -35.37 -24.16 7.33
C ILE A 186 -35.38 -25.08 8.55
N ASN A 187 -34.25 -25.18 9.25
CA ASN A 187 -34.12 -26.02 10.42
C ASN A 187 -33.39 -25.29 11.56
N HIS A 188 -34.15 -24.76 12.50
CA HIS A 188 -33.66 -23.91 13.60
C HIS A 188 -32.78 -24.69 14.61
N THR A 189 -32.84 -26.02 14.60
CA THR A 189 -31.99 -26.86 15.44
C THR A 189 -30.58 -27.04 14.85
N TRP A 190 -30.35 -26.64 13.61
CA TRP A 190 -29.05 -26.68 12.97
C TRP A 190 -28.24 -25.43 13.34
N LEU A 191 -27.43 -25.52 14.37
CA LEU A 191 -26.55 -24.45 14.79
C LEU A 191 -25.27 -24.48 13.92
N ILE A 192 -25.37 -23.96 12.68
CA ILE A 192 -24.30 -23.99 11.66
C ILE A 192 -23.63 -22.63 11.44
N SER A 193 -23.97 -21.61 12.23
CA SER A 193 -23.37 -20.27 12.15
C SER A 193 -21.85 -20.31 12.33
N GLY A 194 -21.33 -21.09 13.28
CA GLY A 194 -19.90 -21.28 13.50
C GLY A 194 -19.18 -21.85 12.27
N LEU A 195 -19.82 -22.78 11.53
CA LEU A 195 -19.28 -23.30 10.26
C LEU A 195 -19.20 -22.18 9.21
N GLY A 196 -20.27 -21.39 9.04
CA GLY A 196 -20.29 -20.29 8.07
C GLY A 196 -19.19 -19.27 8.34
N ILE A 197 -19.11 -18.78 9.57
CA ILE A 197 -18.09 -17.81 10.00
C ILE A 197 -16.67 -18.37 9.80
N THR A 198 -16.45 -19.65 10.12
CA THR A 198 -15.15 -20.32 9.92
C THR A 198 -14.77 -20.37 8.44
N LEU A 199 -15.70 -20.77 7.55
CA LEU A 199 -15.45 -20.83 6.11
C LEU A 199 -15.15 -19.44 5.52
N ILE A 200 -15.88 -18.40 5.94
CA ILE A 200 -15.63 -17.02 5.52
C ILE A 200 -14.25 -16.57 5.98
N THR A 201 -13.92 -16.79 7.26
CA THR A 201 -12.61 -16.39 7.82
C THR A 201 -11.46 -17.11 7.12
N LEU A 202 -11.62 -18.41 6.85
CA LEU A 202 -10.64 -19.21 6.09
C LEU A 202 -10.46 -18.72 4.68
N ALA A 203 -11.55 -18.36 3.99
CA ALA A 203 -11.48 -17.79 2.63
C ALA A 203 -10.76 -16.44 2.61
N PHE A 204 -11.03 -15.56 3.56
CA PHE A 204 -10.30 -14.29 3.72
C PHE A 204 -8.81 -14.53 3.98
N TYR A 205 -8.47 -15.47 4.87
CA TYR A 205 -7.08 -15.83 5.09
C TYR A 205 -6.40 -16.33 3.81
N LEU A 206 -6.97 -17.33 3.14
CA LEU A 206 -6.36 -17.97 1.96
C LEU A 206 -6.24 -17.02 0.77
N ILE A 207 -7.23 -16.15 0.55
CA ILE A 207 -7.28 -15.29 -0.64
C ILE A 207 -6.56 -13.96 -0.44
N LEU A 208 -6.66 -13.36 0.76
CA LEU A 208 -6.25 -11.99 1.01
C LEU A 208 -5.03 -11.86 1.93
N GLU A 209 -4.91 -12.72 2.94
CA GLU A 209 -3.94 -12.58 4.03
C GLU A 209 -2.82 -13.63 4.01
N ASN A 210 -2.87 -14.62 3.11
CA ASN A 210 -1.86 -15.68 3.06
C ASN A 210 -0.49 -15.08 2.67
N PRO A 211 0.52 -15.16 3.56
CA PRO A 211 1.83 -14.56 3.33
C PRO A 211 2.59 -15.22 2.16
N ASP A 212 2.35 -16.50 1.89
CA ASP A 212 3.05 -17.21 0.81
C ASP A 212 2.54 -16.79 -0.57
N ILE A 213 1.24 -16.56 -0.71
CA ILE A 213 0.66 -15.99 -1.94
C ILE A 213 1.15 -14.56 -2.15
N LEU A 214 1.19 -13.72 -1.10
CA LEU A 214 1.74 -12.37 -1.19
C LEU A 214 3.22 -12.37 -1.59
N ARG A 215 4.03 -13.26 -1.01
CA ARG A 215 5.45 -13.40 -1.37
C ARG A 215 5.64 -13.88 -2.79
N ALA A 216 4.84 -14.83 -3.26
CA ALA A 216 4.87 -15.31 -4.65
C ALA A 216 4.51 -14.18 -5.63
N GLU A 217 3.45 -13.40 -5.38
CA GLU A 217 3.09 -12.24 -6.19
C GLU A 217 4.22 -11.19 -6.25
N LEU A 218 4.84 -10.88 -5.10
CA LEU A 218 5.96 -9.93 -5.05
C LEU A 218 7.20 -10.45 -5.79
N THR A 219 7.47 -11.76 -5.72
CA THR A 219 8.59 -12.39 -6.42
C THR A 219 8.35 -12.38 -7.92
N GLU A 220 7.14 -12.69 -8.38
CA GLU A 220 6.76 -12.60 -9.80
C GLU A 220 6.90 -11.18 -10.35
N GLN A 221 6.43 -10.16 -9.60
CA GLN A 221 6.60 -8.77 -9.98
C GLN A 221 8.07 -8.36 -10.09
N LYS A 222 8.92 -8.79 -9.13
CA LYS A 222 10.37 -8.55 -9.19
C LYS A 222 11.01 -9.24 -10.38
N MET A 223 10.68 -10.50 -10.64
CA MET A 223 11.18 -11.26 -11.81
C MET A 223 10.75 -10.64 -13.12
N SER A 224 9.49 -10.20 -13.24
CA SER A 224 8.98 -9.49 -14.42
C SER A 224 9.73 -8.18 -14.65
N MET A 225 10.00 -7.42 -13.58
CA MET A 225 10.77 -6.18 -13.65
C MET A 225 12.23 -6.42 -14.07
N LEU A 226 12.87 -7.46 -13.51
CA LEU A 226 14.23 -7.86 -13.90
C LEU A 226 14.28 -8.33 -15.36
N TYR A 227 13.28 -9.09 -15.81
CA TYR A 227 13.16 -9.53 -17.21
C TYR A 227 13.02 -8.34 -18.17
N LEU A 228 12.18 -7.37 -17.86
CA LEU A 228 12.04 -6.13 -18.66
C LEU A 228 13.35 -5.33 -18.69
N LYS A 229 14.07 -5.25 -17.55
CA LYS A 229 15.39 -4.59 -17.47
C LYS A 229 16.45 -5.32 -18.29
N SER A 230 16.38 -6.66 -18.37
CA SER A 230 17.34 -7.49 -19.12
C SER A 230 17.14 -7.47 -20.65
N GLN A 231 15.98 -7.00 -21.15
CA GLN A 231 15.72 -6.90 -22.59
C GLN A 231 16.61 -5.86 -23.28
N VAL A 232 17.14 -4.88 -22.56
CA VAL A 232 18.16 -3.97 -23.06
C VAL A 232 19.52 -4.54 -22.67
N ASN A 233 20.23 -5.16 -23.61
CA ASN A 233 21.59 -5.63 -23.34
C ASN A 233 22.57 -4.44 -23.33
N PRO A 234 23.02 -3.99 -22.15
CA PRO A 234 23.86 -2.79 -22.07
C PRO A 234 25.18 -2.95 -22.81
N HIS A 235 25.74 -4.16 -22.76
CA HIS A 235 26.99 -4.48 -23.44
C HIS A 235 26.87 -4.37 -24.97
N PHE A 236 25.74 -4.79 -25.55
CA PHE A 236 25.50 -4.59 -26.98
C PHE A 236 25.40 -3.12 -27.34
N LEU A 237 24.73 -2.29 -26.52
CA LEU A 237 24.64 -0.86 -26.74
C LEU A 237 26.00 -0.20 -26.70
N TYR A 238 26.83 -0.48 -25.69
CA TYR A 238 28.17 0.11 -25.60
C TYR A 238 29.03 -0.25 -26.80
N ASN A 239 29.09 -1.53 -27.16
CA ASN A 239 29.90 -2.00 -28.27
C ASN A 239 29.45 -1.36 -29.60
N THR A 240 28.13 -1.23 -29.78
CA THR A 240 27.58 -0.59 -30.99
C THR A 240 27.93 0.89 -31.05
N LEU A 241 27.73 1.63 -29.95
CA LEU A 241 28.06 3.07 -29.88
C LEU A 241 29.57 3.28 -30.03
N ASP A 242 30.40 2.46 -29.42
CA ASP A 242 31.87 2.57 -29.54
C ASP A 242 32.35 2.27 -30.97
N THR A 243 31.73 1.29 -31.65
CA THR A 243 31.99 1.01 -33.06
C THR A 243 31.66 2.23 -33.94
N ILE A 244 30.53 2.89 -33.70
CA ILE A 244 30.11 4.11 -34.41
C ILE A 244 31.10 5.27 -34.13
N ARG A 245 31.55 5.41 -32.86
CA ARG A 245 32.54 6.39 -32.43
C ARG A 245 33.86 6.23 -33.19
N ILE A 246 34.39 5.00 -33.26
CA ILE A 246 35.61 4.68 -33.98
C ILE A 246 35.44 5.01 -35.47
N GLN A 247 34.30 4.67 -36.06
CA GLN A 247 34.03 4.99 -37.46
C GLN A 247 33.99 6.50 -37.74
N ALA A 248 33.37 7.27 -36.83
CA ALA A 248 33.36 8.73 -36.87
C ALA A 248 34.79 9.32 -36.80
N GLN A 249 35.64 8.78 -35.93
CA GLN A 249 37.05 9.18 -35.86
C GLN A 249 37.81 8.90 -37.14
N LEU A 250 37.61 7.71 -37.73
CA LEU A 250 38.26 7.35 -39.00
C LEU A 250 37.83 8.23 -40.17
N ASN A 251 36.58 8.69 -40.16
CA ASN A 251 36.04 9.61 -41.14
C ASN A 251 36.44 11.09 -40.89
N GLY A 252 37.16 11.36 -39.79
CA GLY A 252 37.59 12.72 -39.44
C GLY A 252 36.51 13.56 -38.76
N ASP A 253 35.35 13.02 -38.45
CA ASP A 253 34.24 13.70 -37.76
C ASP A 253 34.45 13.70 -36.24
N LYS A 254 35.31 14.60 -35.80
CA LYS A 254 35.67 14.75 -34.38
C LYS A 254 34.46 15.08 -33.49
N GLN A 255 33.53 15.89 -34.01
CA GLN A 255 32.35 16.29 -33.21
C GLN A 255 31.44 15.12 -32.91
N VAL A 256 31.16 14.26 -33.91
CA VAL A 256 30.34 13.05 -33.69
C VAL A 256 31.06 12.06 -32.80
N ALA A 257 32.37 11.90 -32.95
CA ALA A 257 33.15 11.00 -32.06
C ALA A 257 33.14 11.43 -30.61
N GLU A 258 33.23 12.71 -30.31
CA GLU A 258 33.18 13.29 -28.97
C GLU A 258 31.79 13.17 -28.34
N LEU A 259 30.73 13.46 -29.09
CA LEU A 259 29.35 13.25 -28.65
C LEU A 259 29.07 11.78 -28.28
N LEU A 260 29.54 10.84 -29.10
CA LEU A 260 29.39 9.43 -28.85
C LEU A 260 30.19 8.96 -27.61
N MET A 261 31.34 9.57 -27.34
CA MET A 261 32.13 9.29 -26.14
C MET A 261 31.32 9.66 -24.88
N HIS A 262 30.79 10.88 -24.79
CA HIS A 262 29.93 11.32 -23.68
C HIS A 262 28.70 10.42 -23.51
N LEU A 263 28.10 9.98 -24.63
CA LEU A 263 26.94 9.08 -24.58
C LEU A 263 27.30 7.69 -24.05
N VAL A 264 28.45 7.12 -24.43
CA VAL A 264 28.95 5.83 -23.95
C VAL A 264 29.23 5.92 -22.46
N ASP A 265 29.89 6.97 -21.99
CA ASP A 265 30.22 7.18 -20.58
C ASP A 265 28.95 7.33 -19.74
N PHE A 266 28.00 8.12 -20.16
CA PHE A 266 26.68 8.22 -19.51
C PHE A 266 25.97 6.87 -19.39
N PHE A 267 25.90 6.10 -20.48
CA PHE A 267 25.28 4.77 -20.41
C PHE A 267 26.04 3.80 -19.50
N ARG A 268 27.36 3.83 -19.51
CA ARG A 268 28.21 2.99 -18.65
C ARG A 268 27.92 3.24 -17.18
N LEU A 269 27.85 4.51 -16.78
CA LEU A 269 27.54 4.92 -15.41
C LEU A 269 26.09 4.56 -15.05
N SER A 270 25.12 4.80 -15.95
CA SER A 270 23.70 4.53 -15.68
C SER A 270 23.36 3.06 -15.43
N VAL A 271 24.17 2.14 -15.99
CA VAL A 271 23.94 0.68 -15.83
C VAL A 271 24.73 0.08 -14.67
N LYS A 272 25.86 0.69 -14.29
CA LYS A 272 26.77 0.18 -13.25
C LYS A 272 26.11 0.10 -11.87
N VAL A 273 25.08 0.88 -11.61
CA VAL A 273 24.52 1.05 -10.27
C VAL A 273 23.19 0.30 -10.12
N ASP A 274 23.24 -0.86 -9.49
CA ASP A 274 22.06 -1.69 -9.15
C ASP A 274 21.68 -1.63 -7.65
N ARG A 275 22.18 -0.62 -6.93
CA ARG A 275 21.95 -0.42 -5.49
C ARG A 275 20.89 0.67 -5.27
N PRO A 276 20.03 0.54 -4.25
CA PRO A 276 19.03 1.57 -3.93
C PRO A 276 19.65 2.87 -3.39
N MET A 277 20.82 2.77 -2.72
CA MET A 277 21.60 3.88 -2.19
C MET A 277 22.98 3.88 -2.85
N VAL A 278 23.51 5.07 -3.09
CA VAL A 278 24.83 5.34 -3.68
C VAL A 278 25.49 6.50 -2.95
N THR A 279 26.78 6.70 -3.14
CA THR A 279 27.43 7.92 -2.64
C THR A 279 26.96 9.15 -3.43
N LEU A 280 27.02 10.32 -2.81
CA LEU A 280 26.74 11.58 -3.52
C LEU A 280 27.68 11.76 -4.70
N ASP A 281 28.95 11.35 -4.56
CA ASP A 281 29.93 11.40 -5.66
C ASP A 281 29.52 10.52 -6.84
N ASP A 282 29.02 9.29 -6.61
CA ASP A 282 28.52 8.41 -7.69
C ASP A 282 27.31 9.03 -8.42
N GLU A 283 26.38 9.66 -7.68
CA GLU A 283 25.21 10.32 -8.25
C GLU A 283 25.61 11.57 -9.03
N MET A 284 26.63 12.31 -8.55
CA MET A 284 27.20 13.47 -9.25
C MET A 284 27.95 13.07 -10.51
N GLU A 285 28.75 11.99 -10.49
CA GLU A 285 29.47 11.49 -11.67
C GLU A 285 28.47 11.19 -12.82
N LEU A 286 27.37 10.51 -12.50
CA LEU A 286 26.30 10.24 -13.48
C LEU A 286 25.65 11.52 -14.00
N LEU A 287 25.37 12.47 -13.10
CA LEU A 287 24.74 13.73 -13.44
C LEU A 287 25.65 14.60 -14.31
N GLU A 288 26.94 14.66 -14.00
CA GLU A 288 27.94 15.40 -14.79
C GLU A 288 28.04 14.83 -16.19
N ALA A 289 28.13 13.52 -16.37
CA ALA A 289 28.13 12.88 -17.69
C ALA A 289 26.85 13.20 -18.49
N TYR A 290 25.70 13.24 -17.84
CA TYR A 290 24.44 13.66 -18.47
C TYR A 290 24.48 15.14 -18.89
N MET A 291 24.97 16.03 -18.02
CA MET A 291 25.02 17.46 -18.30
C MET A 291 26.05 17.80 -19.37
N GLU A 292 27.20 17.13 -19.45
CA GLU A 292 28.17 17.27 -20.54
C GLU A 292 27.52 16.97 -21.90
N LEU A 293 26.76 15.84 -21.97
CA LEU A 293 26.00 15.51 -23.18
C LEU A 293 24.98 16.59 -23.55
N MET A 294 24.27 17.15 -22.57
CA MET A 294 23.29 18.22 -22.81
C MET A 294 23.91 19.54 -23.17
N CYS A 295 25.03 19.95 -22.56
CA CYS A 295 25.78 21.16 -22.89
C CYS A 295 26.41 21.06 -24.28
N TYR A 296 26.89 19.90 -24.68
CA TYR A 296 27.36 19.64 -26.02
C TYR A 296 26.25 19.84 -27.08
N ARG A 297 25.07 19.30 -26.79
CA ARG A 297 23.87 19.41 -27.65
C ARG A 297 23.34 20.85 -27.71
N TYR A 298 23.45 21.61 -26.62
CA TYR A 298 22.91 22.95 -26.45
C TYR A 298 24.02 23.92 -25.98
N PRO A 299 24.80 24.54 -26.87
CA PRO A 299 25.98 25.30 -26.48
C PRO A 299 25.72 26.54 -25.62
N GLU A 300 24.48 27.02 -25.55
CA GLU A 300 24.09 28.16 -24.71
C GLU A 300 23.59 27.72 -23.32
N LEU A 301 23.54 26.41 -23.04
CA LEU A 301 23.28 25.84 -21.72
C LEU A 301 24.56 25.88 -20.90
N LYS A 302 24.47 26.44 -19.69
CA LYS A 302 25.58 26.46 -18.73
C LYS A 302 25.21 25.61 -17.51
N CYS A 303 26.18 24.89 -16.98
CA CYS A 303 26.05 24.15 -15.73
C CYS A 303 27.07 24.67 -14.72
N ALA A 304 26.73 24.68 -13.44
CA ALA A 304 27.63 24.94 -12.33
C ALA A 304 27.31 23.98 -11.15
N TYR A 305 28.39 23.58 -10.50
CA TYR A 305 28.35 22.67 -9.35
C TYR A 305 28.99 23.37 -8.15
N ASP A 306 28.31 23.28 -7.00
CA ASP A 306 28.77 23.84 -5.74
C ASP A 306 28.48 22.83 -4.60
N ILE A 307 29.29 21.79 -4.56
CA ILE A 307 29.13 20.65 -3.68
C ILE A 307 30.15 20.78 -2.53
N ASP A 308 29.66 20.67 -1.30
CA ASP A 308 30.52 20.59 -0.12
C ASP A 308 31.36 19.30 -0.18
N PRO A 309 32.69 19.37 -0.21
CA PRO A 309 33.57 18.19 -0.34
C PRO A 309 33.37 17.14 0.76
N GLU A 310 32.88 17.53 1.96
CA GLU A 310 32.64 16.60 3.06
C GLU A 310 31.40 15.73 2.81
N LEU A 311 30.53 16.08 1.85
CA LEU A 311 29.29 15.35 1.55
C LEU A 311 29.47 14.27 0.48
N GLY A 312 30.59 14.24 -0.25
CA GLY A 312 30.80 13.31 -1.36
C GLY A 312 30.58 11.84 -1.03
N GLY A 313 31.05 11.41 0.14
CA GLY A 313 30.88 10.03 0.64
C GLY A 313 29.53 9.72 1.26
N MET A 314 28.62 10.70 1.42
CA MET A 314 27.31 10.47 2.05
C MET A 314 26.39 9.68 1.13
N GLN A 315 25.61 8.77 1.74
CA GLN A 315 24.66 7.92 1.03
C GLN A 315 23.39 8.68 0.63
N VAL A 316 23.05 8.66 -0.66
CA VAL A 316 21.85 9.24 -1.23
C VAL A 316 21.05 8.18 -1.99
N PRO A 317 19.72 8.30 -2.11
CA PRO A 317 18.96 7.41 -2.98
C PRO A 317 19.40 7.58 -4.43
N ASN A 318 19.66 6.47 -5.10
CA ASN A 318 20.09 6.44 -6.50
C ASN A 318 19.03 7.07 -7.44
N PHE A 319 19.46 7.80 -8.47
CA PHE A 319 18.61 8.46 -9.48
C PHE A 319 17.58 9.45 -8.87
N ILE A 320 18.01 10.32 -7.96
CA ILE A 320 17.16 11.41 -7.46
C ILE A 320 17.45 12.75 -8.12
N MET A 321 18.70 13.03 -8.51
CA MET A 321 19.07 14.33 -9.08
C MET A 321 18.77 14.40 -10.59
N GLN A 322 19.07 13.37 -11.35
CA GLN A 322 18.86 13.38 -12.81
C GLN A 322 17.41 13.72 -13.21
N PRO A 323 16.34 13.12 -12.64
CA PRO A 323 14.96 13.47 -13.01
C PRO A 323 14.61 14.94 -12.70
N ILE A 324 15.23 15.53 -11.69
CA ILE A 324 14.99 16.92 -11.31
C ILE A 324 15.68 17.84 -12.31
N VAL A 325 16.93 17.56 -12.70
CA VAL A 325 17.65 18.29 -13.73
C VAL A 325 16.96 18.18 -15.09
N GLU A 326 16.49 17.00 -15.48
CA GLU A 326 15.67 16.80 -16.68
C GLU A 326 14.42 17.70 -16.68
N ASN A 327 13.75 17.83 -15.54
CA ASN A 327 12.59 18.74 -15.42
C ASN A 327 13.00 20.21 -15.59
N SER A 328 14.12 20.65 -15.00
CA SER A 328 14.66 22.00 -15.18
C SER A 328 14.97 22.28 -16.65
N LEU A 329 15.54 21.31 -17.36
CA LEU A 329 15.82 21.45 -18.80
C LEU A 329 14.53 21.49 -19.63
N ILE A 330 13.61 20.55 -19.43
CA ILE A 330 12.42 20.40 -20.27
C ILE A 330 11.36 21.47 -19.95
N HIS A 331 11.14 21.80 -18.70
CA HIS A 331 10.10 22.73 -18.28
C HIS A 331 10.63 24.15 -18.03
N GLY A 332 11.86 24.28 -17.52
CA GLY A 332 12.47 25.56 -17.27
C GLY A 332 13.06 26.19 -18.53
N LEU A 333 13.92 25.49 -19.26
CA LEU A 333 14.78 26.04 -20.28
C LEU A 333 14.36 25.75 -21.73
N LYS A 334 13.57 24.71 -22.00
CA LYS A 334 13.15 24.38 -23.39
C LYS A 334 12.47 25.53 -24.11
N ASN A 335 11.56 26.25 -23.44
CA ASN A 335 10.85 27.40 -24.02
C ASN A 335 11.76 28.60 -24.29
N LYS A 336 12.98 28.62 -23.71
CA LYS A 336 14.04 29.59 -23.96
C LYS A 336 15.10 29.08 -24.98
N GLY A 337 14.81 27.98 -25.69
CA GLY A 337 15.77 27.34 -26.60
C GLY A 337 16.98 26.74 -25.87
N TYR A 338 16.84 26.32 -24.62
CA TYR A 338 17.89 25.83 -23.71
C TYR A 338 18.98 26.88 -23.39
N ARG A 339 18.65 28.19 -23.55
CA ARG A 339 19.52 29.32 -23.15
C ARG A 339 19.34 29.58 -21.66
N GLY A 340 20.38 29.35 -20.87
CA GLY A 340 20.32 29.59 -19.45
C GLY A 340 21.32 28.76 -18.64
N LYS A 341 21.10 28.72 -17.35
CA LYS A 341 21.98 28.03 -16.38
C LYS A 341 21.20 27.08 -15.51
N VAL A 342 21.80 25.94 -15.24
CA VAL A 342 21.40 25.02 -14.18
C VAL A 342 22.51 24.97 -13.14
N GLU A 343 22.18 25.26 -11.89
CA GLU A 343 23.11 25.22 -10.75
C GLU A 343 22.70 24.09 -9.82
N ILE A 344 23.64 23.22 -9.53
CA ILE A 344 23.46 22.11 -8.58
C ILE A 344 24.32 22.41 -7.36
N SER A 345 23.71 22.41 -6.17
CA SER A 345 24.46 22.56 -4.93
C SER A 345 24.08 21.51 -3.89
N ALA A 346 25.05 21.12 -3.06
CA ALA A 346 24.80 20.30 -1.89
C ALA A 346 25.48 20.92 -0.67
N ARG A 347 24.72 21.14 0.39
CA ARG A 347 25.17 21.81 1.61
C ARG A 347 24.64 21.09 2.84
N ARG A 348 25.42 21.11 3.90
CA ARG A 348 24.96 20.68 5.22
C ARG A 348 24.00 21.73 5.81
N THR A 349 22.82 21.29 6.26
CA THR A 349 21.74 22.16 6.79
C THR A 349 21.32 21.74 8.20
N GLY A 350 22.27 21.48 9.09
CA GLY A 350 22.02 21.05 10.46
C GLY A 350 23.00 19.97 10.90
N GLU A 351 22.79 19.44 12.11
CA GLU A 351 23.72 18.43 12.65
C GLU A 351 23.70 17.12 11.85
N ASN A 352 22.54 16.73 11.34
CA ASN A 352 22.32 15.39 10.75
C ASN A 352 21.57 15.44 9.40
N GLN A 353 21.61 16.58 8.67
CA GLN A 353 20.88 16.77 7.45
C GLN A 353 21.71 17.50 6.40
N MET A 354 21.48 17.15 5.14
CA MET A 354 21.98 17.89 3.98
C MET A 354 20.83 18.28 3.06
N GLU A 355 21.01 19.37 2.35
CA GLU A 355 20.13 19.86 1.32
C GLU A 355 20.84 19.84 -0.02
N ILE A 356 20.23 19.18 -1.01
CA ILE A 356 20.64 19.24 -2.40
C ILE A 356 19.68 20.17 -3.12
N THR A 357 20.18 21.14 -3.86
CA THR A 357 19.34 22.04 -4.66
C THR A 357 19.69 21.96 -6.14
N VAL A 358 18.67 22.03 -6.98
CA VAL A 358 18.79 22.20 -8.43
C VAL A 358 18.05 23.47 -8.81
N ARG A 359 18.79 24.50 -9.21
CA ARG A 359 18.28 25.82 -9.57
C ARG A 359 18.42 26.04 -11.07
N ASP A 360 17.35 26.46 -11.73
CA ASP A 360 17.38 26.88 -13.13
C ASP A 360 17.07 28.38 -13.30
N THR A 361 17.48 28.94 -14.43
CA THR A 361 17.15 30.30 -14.86
C THR A 361 16.04 30.32 -15.91
N GLY A 362 15.14 29.36 -15.81
CA GLY A 362 14.06 29.11 -16.76
C GLY A 362 12.91 30.12 -16.70
N SER A 363 11.75 29.70 -17.19
CA SER A 363 10.53 30.53 -17.25
C SER A 363 9.72 30.56 -15.97
N GLY A 364 10.10 29.75 -14.93
CA GLY A 364 9.30 29.62 -13.74
C GLY A 364 8.08 28.69 -13.93
N PHE A 365 7.20 28.64 -12.94
CA PHE A 365 5.95 27.91 -13.04
C PHE A 365 4.90 28.71 -13.83
N GLU A 366 4.11 28.01 -14.62
CA GLU A 366 2.86 28.55 -15.14
C GLU A 366 1.87 28.82 -13.99
N PRO A 367 0.98 29.82 -14.11
CA PRO A 367 0.01 30.13 -13.07
C PRO A 367 -0.79 28.90 -12.59
N GLY A 368 -0.80 28.65 -11.28
CA GLY A 368 -1.50 27.51 -10.65
C GLY A 368 -0.78 26.16 -10.73
N LYS A 369 0.35 26.05 -11.43
CA LYS A 369 1.09 24.79 -11.56
C LYS A 369 1.89 24.45 -10.31
N LYS A 370 2.41 25.47 -9.62
CA LYS A 370 3.13 25.28 -8.35
C LYS A 370 2.26 24.64 -7.30
N GLU A 371 1.04 25.15 -7.07
CA GLU A 371 0.08 24.59 -6.12
C GLU A 371 -0.30 23.15 -6.46
N ALA A 372 -0.41 22.83 -7.77
CA ALA A 372 -0.69 21.48 -8.22
C ALA A 372 0.48 20.52 -7.92
N VAL A 373 1.74 20.96 -8.12
CA VAL A 373 2.95 20.19 -7.78
C VAL A 373 3.06 20.02 -6.28
N ASP A 374 2.87 21.06 -5.48
CA ASP A 374 2.91 20.99 -4.01
C ASP A 374 1.84 20.04 -3.46
N LYS A 375 0.64 20.08 -4.01
CA LYS A 375 -0.44 19.14 -3.66
C LYS A 375 -0.08 17.72 -4.04
N MET A 376 0.51 17.51 -5.21
CA MET A 376 0.96 16.20 -5.67
C MET A 376 2.05 15.63 -4.73
N LEU A 377 3.03 16.42 -4.32
CA LEU A 377 4.10 16.01 -3.43
C LEU A 377 3.63 15.72 -2.01
N ARG A 378 2.67 16.51 -1.48
CA ARG A 378 2.05 16.27 -0.16
C ARG A 378 1.24 14.97 -0.11
N PHE A 379 0.53 14.65 -1.18
CA PHE A 379 -0.34 13.46 -1.26
C PHE A 379 0.26 12.34 -2.10
N TYR A 380 1.59 12.24 -2.17
CA TYR A 380 2.32 11.28 -3.00
C TYR A 380 1.87 9.82 -2.83
N ALA A 381 1.45 9.40 -1.63
CA ALA A 381 1.01 8.03 -1.33
C ALA A 381 -0.41 7.71 -1.87
N ARG A 382 -1.22 8.76 -2.17
CA ARG A 382 -2.62 8.63 -2.60
C ARG A 382 -2.82 8.88 -4.10
N GLN A 383 -1.75 9.09 -4.85
CA GLN A 383 -1.85 9.35 -6.29
C GLN A 383 -2.15 8.06 -7.05
N PRO A 384 -3.18 8.04 -7.92
CA PRO A 384 -3.48 6.90 -8.76
C PRO A 384 -2.34 6.62 -9.77
N ALA A 385 -2.16 5.36 -10.15
CA ALA A 385 -1.14 4.90 -11.10
C ALA A 385 -1.28 5.47 -12.54
N LYS A 386 -2.24 6.34 -12.80
CA LYS A 386 -2.53 6.96 -14.12
C LYS A 386 -2.01 8.39 -14.26
N LEU A 387 -0.83 8.71 -13.73
CA LEU A 387 -0.14 9.94 -14.12
C LEU A 387 0.62 9.69 -15.42
N THR A 388 0.32 10.45 -16.46
CA THR A 388 1.01 10.41 -17.76
C THR A 388 2.09 11.49 -17.81
N GLY A 389 3.27 11.15 -18.35
CA GLY A 389 4.32 12.11 -18.64
C GLY A 389 5.28 12.43 -17.48
N ASN A 390 5.95 13.58 -17.55
CA ASN A 390 7.05 14.00 -16.68
C ASN A 390 6.73 14.16 -15.18
N SER A 391 5.45 14.25 -14.81
CA SER A 391 5.01 14.24 -13.41
C SER A 391 5.35 12.94 -12.66
N ILE A 392 5.60 11.85 -13.39
CA ILE A 392 6.00 10.54 -12.85
C ILE A 392 7.41 10.62 -12.27
N GLY A 393 8.34 11.34 -12.92
CA GLY A 393 9.73 11.47 -12.46
C GLY A 393 9.82 12.13 -11.08
N ILE A 394 9.20 13.29 -10.92
CA ILE A 394 9.17 14.06 -9.65
C ILE A 394 8.54 13.24 -8.52
N LEU A 395 7.41 12.59 -8.81
CA LEU A 395 6.71 11.78 -7.83
C LEU A 395 7.53 10.54 -7.41
N ASN A 396 8.27 9.95 -8.35
CA ASN A 396 9.15 8.82 -8.06
C ASN A 396 10.33 9.24 -7.17
N VAL A 397 10.92 10.44 -7.39
CA VAL A 397 11.95 11.01 -6.51
C VAL A 397 11.39 11.19 -5.10
N GLN A 398 10.22 11.85 -4.96
CA GLN A 398 9.57 12.03 -3.66
C GLN A 398 9.32 10.70 -2.93
N LYS A 399 8.75 9.71 -3.63
CA LYS A 399 8.49 8.37 -3.07
C LYS A 399 9.79 7.68 -2.63
N ARG A 400 10.85 7.80 -3.43
CA ARG A 400 12.14 7.18 -3.16
C ARG A 400 12.80 7.79 -1.93
N ILE A 401 12.84 9.13 -1.81
CA ILE A 401 13.35 9.82 -0.62
C ILE A 401 12.55 9.39 0.62
N LYS A 402 11.22 9.45 0.56
CA LYS A 402 10.36 9.06 1.71
C LYS A 402 10.52 7.60 2.12
N LEU A 403 10.78 6.70 1.17
CA LEU A 403 10.93 5.27 1.41
C LEU A 403 12.28 4.92 2.03
N LEU A 404 13.37 5.56 1.55
CA LEU A 404 14.73 5.19 1.90
C LEU A 404 15.31 6.07 3.02
N CYS A 405 14.88 7.33 3.10
CA CYS A 405 15.41 8.29 4.07
C CYS A 405 14.46 8.59 5.24
N GLY A 406 13.15 8.33 5.11
CA GLY A 406 12.17 8.61 6.16
C GLY A 406 11.13 9.67 5.76
N ARG A 407 10.04 9.76 6.56
CA ARG A 407 8.90 10.63 6.25
C ARG A 407 9.18 12.12 6.42
N GLU A 408 10.15 12.49 7.20
CA GLU A 408 10.58 13.86 7.48
C GLU A 408 11.35 14.49 6.31
N TYR A 409 12.06 13.68 5.51
CA TYR A 409 12.82 14.11 4.33
C TYR A 409 11.94 14.21 3.09
N GLY A 410 12.40 14.90 2.04
CA GLY A 410 11.60 15.00 0.81
C GLY A 410 12.00 16.13 -0.13
N LEU A 411 11.15 16.32 -1.14
CA LEU A 411 11.32 17.26 -2.24
C LEU A 411 10.26 18.36 -2.17
N TRP A 412 10.67 19.61 -2.41
CA TRP A 412 9.78 20.76 -2.63
C TRP A 412 10.38 21.74 -3.62
N TYR A 413 9.62 22.75 -4.02
CA TYR A 413 10.03 23.74 -5.01
C TYR A 413 9.81 25.17 -4.54
N THR A 414 10.74 26.09 -4.93
CA THR A 414 10.59 27.53 -4.75
C THR A 414 10.79 28.24 -6.07
N GLU A 415 10.13 29.40 -6.25
CA GLU A 415 10.37 30.28 -7.39
C GLU A 415 11.52 31.24 -7.09
N ASN A 416 12.32 31.53 -8.10
CA ASN A 416 13.46 32.42 -7.97
C ASN A 416 13.06 33.86 -8.31
N ASP A 417 13.57 34.86 -7.60
CA ASP A 417 13.28 36.29 -7.83
C ASP A 417 13.67 36.75 -9.22
N THR A 418 14.69 36.13 -9.84
CA THR A 418 15.21 36.45 -11.17
C THR A 418 14.56 35.62 -12.29
N GLY A 419 13.50 34.88 -11.99
CA GLY A 419 12.87 33.89 -12.83
C GLY A 419 13.53 32.50 -12.71
N GLY A 420 12.78 31.45 -13.11
CA GLY A 420 13.17 30.05 -12.93
C GLY A 420 12.70 29.44 -11.61
N VAL A 421 13.13 28.23 -11.36
CA VAL A 421 12.68 27.41 -10.21
C VAL A 421 13.90 26.80 -9.51
N THR A 422 13.80 26.66 -8.18
CA THR A 422 14.72 25.84 -7.39
C THR A 422 13.97 24.65 -6.83
N ALA A 423 14.45 23.45 -7.13
CA ALA A 423 14.06 22.21 -6.48
C ALA A 423 14.98 21.99 -5.28
N HIS A 424 14.40 21.63 -4.15
CA HIS A 424 15.07 21.38 -2.88
C HIS A 424 14.84 19.93 -2.46
N MET A 425 15.90 19.20 -2.15
CA MET A 425 15.85 17.84 -1.64
C MET A 425 16.54 17.79 -0.28
N LEU A 426 15.75 17.57 0.79
CA LEU A 426 16.29 17.37 2.14
C LEU A 426 16.53 15.88 2.38
N LEU A 427 17.73 15.54 2.82
CA LEU A 427 18.19 14.17 3.06
C LEU A 427 18.92 14.07 4.41
N PRO A 428 18.94 12.90 5.06
CA PRO A 428 19.79 12.66 6.22
C PRO A 428 21.27 12.57 5.81
N LEU A 429 22.18 12.88 6.72
CA LEU A 429 23.59 12.50 6.59
C LEU A 429 23.72 11.02 6.99
N MET A 430 24.02 10.15 6.02
CA MET A 430 24.22 8.70 6.22
C MET A 430 25.57 8.30 5.63
N GLU A 431 26.42 7.68 6.43
CA GLU A 431 27.68 7.09 5.97
C GLU A 431 27.46 5.63 5.52
N ASP A 432 28.38 5.10 4.72
CA ASP A 432 28.34 3.70 4.29
C ASP A 432 28.50 2.77 5.49
N GLY A 433 27.46 1.98 5.82
CA GLY A 433 27.51 0.99 6.91
C GLY A 433 26.73 1.33 8.18
N THR A 434 25.88 2.36 8.17
CA THR A 434 24.93 2.65 9.26
C THR A 434 23.52 2.15 9.00
#